data_fd7d527370e0eb60752c7877aa9a979b
#
_entry.id   fd7d527370e0eb60752c7877aa9a979b
#
_cell.length_a   1.000
_cell.length_b   1.000
_cell.length_c   1.000
_cell.angle_alpha   90.00
_cell.angle_beta   90.00
_cell.angle_gamma   90.00
#
_symmetry.space_group_name_H-M   'P 1'
#
loop_
_entity.id
_entity.type
_entity.pdbx_description
1 polymer ?
#
loop_
_entity_poly.entity_id
_entity_poly.type
_entity_poly.pdbx_seq_one_letter_code
_entity_poly.pdbx_strand_id
1 'polypeptide(L)'
;MKNPKITQEEIRLIKDAQAGNTLAFNKLFYRYKGFIDNVLYQYIKDYDEAKDITNIVFLKVYKKLSTFVDYESFGGWLRIIANRTAIDYLRKIGDKNRMLGDNDNKVSLEQIDSAEHDMVNRITYEQLLKEFDRFNPVHKQICLLFYQDNLTVDQISKTLNMSSGTIKSILSRTRAKIIKHFKQ
;
A
#
# COMPACT_ATOMS: atom_id res chain seq x y z
N MET A 1 11.56 0.19 -1.54
CA MET A 1 12.28 -0.74 -0.61
C MET A 1 12.08 -2.16 -1.11
N LYS A 2 13.15 -2.92 -1.31
CA LYS A 2 13.05 -4.34 -1.68
C LYS A 2 12.49 -5.13 -0.51
N ASN A 3 11.58 -6.09 -0.78
CA ASN A 3 11.18 -7.06 0.23
C ASN A 3 12.45 -7.76 0.76
N PRO A 4 12.62 -7.89 2.09
CA PRO A 4 13.74 -8.65 2.60
C PRO A 4 13.66 -10.08 2.05
N LYS A 5 14.79 -10.59 1.54
CA LYS A 5 14.87 -12.01 1.13
C LYS A 5 14.64 -12.87 2.37
N ILE A 6 13.65 -13.75 2.28
CA ILE A 6 13.34 -14.66 3.38
C ILE A 6 14.46 -15.68 3.57
N THR A 7 14.78 -15.99 4.81
CA THR A 7 15.76 -17.02 5.18
C THR A 7 15.06 -18.30 5.60
N GLN A 8 15.77 -19.43 5.59
CA GLN A 8 15.25 -20.70 6.10
C GLN A 8 14.86 -20.61 7.59
N GLU A 9 15.58 -19.82 8.36
CA GLU A 9 15.26 -19.54 9.76
C GLU A 9 13.92 -18.81 9.89
N GLU A 10 13.65 -17.84 9.03
CA GLU A 10 12.36 -17.14 9.02
C GLU A 10 11.20 -18.04 8.64
N ILE A 11 11.40 -18.94 7.67
CA ILE A 11 10.38 -19.93 7.31
C ILE A 11 10.05 -20.81 8.52
N ARG A 12 11.05 -21.24 9.31
CA ARG A 12 10.83 -21.97 10.55
C ARG A 12 10.04 -21.15 11.57
N LEU A 13 10.43 -19.88 11.79
CA LEU A 13 9.70 -18.99 12.69
C LEU A 13 8.24 -18.80 12.29
N ILE A 14 7.96 -18.69 10.98
CA ILE A 14 6.57 -18.57 10.48
C ILE A 14 5.80 -19.86 10.78
N LYS A 15 6.37 -21.03 10.50
CA LYS A 15 5.74 -22.32 10.78
C LYS A 15 5.49 -22.53 12.27
N ASP A 16 6.46 -22.18 13.12
CA ASP A 16 6.31 -22.27 14.57
C ASP A 16 5.20 -21.34 15.08
N ALA A 17 5.14 -20.11 14.55
CA ALA A 17 4.08 -19.16 14.89
C ALA A 17 2.70 -19.63 14.39
N GLN A 18 2.63 -20.30 13.23
CA GLN A 18 1.40 -20.93 12.72
C GLN A 18 0.93 -22.09 13.64
N ALA A 19 1.87 -22.81 14.25
CA ALA A 19 1.58 -23.84 15.22
C ALA A 19 1.19 -23.30 16.62
N GLY A 20 1.08 -21.97 16.78
CA GLY A 20 0.66 -21.33 18.02
C GLY A 20 1.80 -20.91 18.94
N ASN A 21 3.06 -21.01 18.50
CA ASN A 21 4.21 -20.57 19.30
C ASN A 21 4.25 -19.03 19.34
N THR A 22 3.82 -18.45 20.47
CA THR A 22 3.79 -17.01 20.70
C THR A 22 5.17 -16.36 20.70
N LEU A 23 6.22 -17.08 21.15
CA LEU A 23 7.60 -16.57 21.12
C LEU A 23 8.10 -16.43 19.68
N ALA A 24 7.76 -17.38 18.81
CA ALA A 24 8.08 -17.30 17.39
C ALA A 24 7.35 -16.12 16.72
N PHE A 25 6.07 -15.91 17.04
CA PHE A 25 5.32 -14.75 16.56
C PHE A 25 5.91 -13.41 17.03
N ASN A 26 6.32 -13.33 18.30
CA ASN A 26 6.98 -12.13 18.83
C ASN A 26 8.30 -11.82 18.10
N LYS A 27 9.10 -12.84 17.77
CA LYS A 27 10.31 -12.66 16.96
C LYS A 27 9.98 -12.11 15.57
N LEU A 28 8.93 -12.61 14.90
CA LEU A 28 8.45 -12.08 13.63
C LEU A 28 7.97 -10.64 13.77
N PHE A 29 7.23 -10.32 14.83
CA PHE A 29 6.79 -8.96 15.13
C PHE A 29 7.98 -7.99 15.16
N TYR A 30 8.98 -8.24 16.01
CA TYR A 30 10.12 -7.32 16.13
C TYR A 30 10.94 -7.24 14.84
N ARG A 31 11.08 -8.34 14.11
CA ARG A 31 11.80 -8.37 12.84
C ARG A 31 11.14 -7.53 11.75
N TYR A 32 9.82 -7.55 11.67
CA TYR A 32 9.06 -6.88 10.61
C TYR A 32 8.44 -5.55 11.04
N LYS A 33 8.49 -5.21 12.33
CA LYS A 33 7.90 -3.96 12.84
C LYS A 33 8.42 -2.74 12.08
N GLY A 34 9.73 -2.56 11.98
CA GLY A 34 10.32 -1.43 11.27
C GLY A 34 9.96 -1.39 9.77
N PHE A 35 9.80 -2.56 9.13
CA PHE A 35 9.32 -2.63 7.76
C PHE A 35 7.87 -2.14 7.64
N ILE A 36 6.99 -2.58 8.53
CA ILE A 36 5.58 -2.15 8.55
C ILE A 36 5.45 -0.68 8.91
N ASP A 37 6.19 -0.20 9.92
CA ASP A 37 6.25 1.22 10.29
C ASP A 37 6.59 2.08 9.05
N ASN A 38 7.64 1.72 8.31
CA ASN A 38 8.04 2.42 7.09
C ASN A 38 6.97 2.39 5.99
N VAL A 39 6.22 1.30 5.87
CA VAL A 39 5.09 1.23 4.93
C VAL A 39 3.98 2.19 5.36
N LEU A 40 3.63 2.22 6.64
CA LEU A 40 2.55 3.04 7.18
C LEU A 40 2.90 4.54 7.18
N TYR A 41 4.16 4.93 7.46
CA TYR A 41 4.60 6.34 7.42
C TYR A 41 4.48 6.99 6.05
N GLN A 42 4.38 6.23 4.99
CA GLN A 42 4.11 6.77 3.66
C GLN A 42 2.70 7.40 3.57
N TYR A 43 1.78 6.99 4.43
CA TYR A 43 0.37 7.35 4.41
C TYR A 43 -0.07 8.14 5.65
N ILE A 44 0.41 7.71 6.82
CA ILE A 44 0.05 8.24 8.13
C ILE A 44 1.26 9.00 8.65
N LYS A 45 1.17 10.34 8.71
CA LYS A 45 2.31 11.20 9.07
C LYS A 45 2.46 11.36 10.58
N ASP A 46 1.38 11.12 11.33
CA ASP A 46 1.44 11.11 12.79
C ASP A 46 2.11 9.83 13.29
N TYR A 47 3.11 10.00 14.16
CA TYR A 47 3.93 8.89 14.67
C TYR A 47 3.13 7.94 15.57
N ASP A 48 2.35 8.50 16.48
CA ASP A 48 1.60 7.71 17.46
C ASP A 48 0.46 6.96 16.78
N GLU A 49 -0.24 7.62 15.85
CA GLU A 49 -1.26 6.97 15.02
C GLU A 49 -0.65 5.83 14.17
N ALA A 50 0.48 6.05 13.52
CA ALA A 50 1.14 5.01 12.72
C ALA A 50 1.54 3.80 13.57
N LYS A 51 2.02 4.01 14.80
CA LYS A 51 2.36 2.96 15.76
C LYS A 51 1.13 2.14 16.19
N ASP A 52 0.00 2.81 16.44
CA ASP A 52 -1.25 2.13 16.78
C ASP A 52 -1.74 1.29 15.60
N ILE A 53 -1.65 1.83 14.39
CA ILE A 53 -2.01 1.08 13.17
C ILE A 53 -1.06 -0.11 12.94
N THR A 54 0.24 0.03 13.26
CA THR A 54 1.19 -1.11 13.23
C THR A 54 0.71 -2.25 14.13
N ASN A 55 0.28 -1.95 15.35
CA ASN A 55 -0.25 -2.96 16.26
C ASN A 55 -1.51 -3.64 15.68
N ILE A 56 -2.42 -2.86 15.09
CA ILE A 56 -3.62 -3.39 14.40
C ILE A 56 -3.24 -4.30 13.23
N VAL A 57 -2.21 -3.94 12.44
CA VAL A 57 -1.68 -4.78 11.35
C VAL A 57 -1.25 -6.12 11.89
N PHE A 58 -0.43 -6.16 12.96
CA PHE A 58 0.06 -7.42 13.52
C PHE A 58 -1.04 -8.27 14.17
N LEU A 59 -2.07 -7.66 14.74
CA LEU A 59 -3.26 -8.40 15.18
C LEU A 59 -3.98 -9.09 14.01
N LYS A 60 -4.09 -8.40 12.86
CA LYS A 60 -4.66 -8.99 11.63
C LYS A 60 -3.74 -10.10 11.07
N VAL A 61 -2.43 -9.89 11.11
CA VAL A 61 -1.42 -10.90 10.74
C VAL A 61 -1.59 -12.15 11.59
N TYR A 62 -1.62 -12.01 12.90
CA TYR A 62 -1.78 -13.14 13.82
C TYR A 62 -3.02 -13.97 13.50
N LYS A 63 -4.17 -13.31 13.29
CA LYS A 63 -5.45 -13.96 12.96
C LYS A 63 -5.45 -14.71 11.62
N LYS A 64 -4.62 -14.28 10.66
CA LYS A 64 -4.58 -14.84 9.31
C LYS A 64 -3.36 -15.74 9.05
N LEU A 65 -2.43 -15.77 9.99
CA LEU A 65 -1.15 -16.47 9.81
C LEU A 65 -1.33 -17.98 9.56
N SER A 66 -2.30 -18.60 10.21
CA SER A 66 -2.58 -20.04 10.06
C SER A 66 -2.97 -20.46 8.64
N THR A 67 -3.50 -19.54 7.83
CA THR A 67 -3.91 -19.80 6.44
C THR A 67 -2.86 -19.40 5.41
N PHE A 68 -1.73 -18.83 5.85
CA PHE A 68 -0.66 -18.38 4.97
C PHE A 68 0.23 -19.56 4.54
N VAL A 69 0.48 -19.69 3.23
CA VAL A 69 1.20 -20.85 2.65
C VAL A 69 2.43 -20.46 1.80
N ASP A 70 2.47 -19.24 1.26
CA ASP A 70 3.56 -18.79 0.38
C ASP A 70 4.65 -18.08 1.20
N TYR A 71 5.51 -18.87 1.84
CA TYR A 71 6.54 -18.35 2.76
C TYR A 71 7.50 -17.37 2.10
N GLU A 72 7.83 -17.57 0.81
CA GLU A 72 8.75 -16.68 0.08
C GLU A 72 8.18 -15.28 -0.11
N SER A 73 6.87 -15.14 -0.17
CA SER A 73 6.15 -13.88 -0.31
C SER A 73 5.71 -13.26 1.02
N PHE A 74 6.22 -13.72 2.17
CA PHE A 74 5.75 -13.28 3.50
C PHE A 74 5.81 -11.75 3.68
N GLY A 75 6.92 -11.10 3.33
CA GLY A 75 7.05 -9.64 3.39
C GLY A 75 6.04 -8.91 2.49
N GLY A 76 5.78 -9.45 1.30
CA GLY A 76 4.75 -8.94 0.39
C GLY A 76 3.34 -9.08 0.97
N TRP A 77 3.04 -10.23 1.58
CA TRP A 77 1.77 -10.47 2.25
C TRP A 77 1.55 -9.53 3.45
N LEU A 78 2.58 -9.30 4.28
CA LEU A 78 2.54 -8.32 5.36
C LEU A 78 2.24 -6.92 4.84
N ARG A 79 2.91 -6.50 3.75
CA ARG A 79 2.67 -5.20 3.10
C ARG A 79 1.22 -5.04 2.63
N ILE A 80 0.62 -6.08 2.05
CA ILE A 80 -0.78 -6.07 1.64
C ILE A 80 -1.70 -5.83 2.84
N ILE A 81 -1.45 -6.48 3.98
CA ILE A 81 -2.25 -6.29 5.21
C ILE A 81 -2.06 -4.86 5.74
N ALA A 82 -0.82 -4.35 5.75
CA ALA A 82 -0.51 -2.99 6.19
C ALA A 82 -1.22 -1.95 5.32
N ASN A 83 -1.11 -2.07 3.99
CA ASN A 83 -1.74 -1.17 3.03
C ASN A 83 -3.27 -1.14 3.18
N ARG A 84 -3.92 -2.32 3.28
CA ARG A 84 -5.36 -2.41 3.53
C ARG A 84 -5.75 -1.73 4.84
N THR A 85 -4.97 -1.96 5.89
CA THR A 85 -5.26 -1.39 7.21
C THR A 85 -5.12 0.13 7.20
N ALA A 86 -4.11 0.67 6.51
CA ALA A 86 -3.93 2.11 6.34
C ALA A 86 -5.12 2.73 5.57
N ILE A 87 -5.59 2.11 4.48
CA ILE A 87 -6.76 2.59 3.74
C ILE A 87 -8.02 2.58 4.59
N ASP A 88 -8.28 1.48 5.28
CA ASP A 88 -9.46 1.38 6.14
C ASP A 88 -9.45 2.51 7.20
N TYR A 89 -8.27 2.80 7.75
CA TYR A 89 -8.07 3.89 8.70
C TYR A 89 -8.32 5.27 8.05
N LEU A 90 -7.71 5.54 6.90
CA LEU A 90 -7.85 6.82 6.19
C LEU A 90 -9.29 7.05 5.71
N ARG A 91 -10.00 6.00 5.30
CA ARG A 91 -11.43 6.08 4.97
C ARG A 91 -12.27 6.49 6.18
N LYS A 92 -12.03 5.91 7.36
CA LYS A 92 -12.73 6.28 8.59
C LYS A 92 -12.52 7.74 8.97
N ILE A 93 -11.29 8.26 8.78
CA ILE A 93 -11.00 9.69 9.00
C ILE A 93 -11.66 10.54 7.90
N GLY A 94 -11.56 10.13 6.64
CA GLY A 94 -12.18 10.81 5.51
C GLY A 94 -13.70 10.87 5.61
N ASP A 95 -14.35 9.79 6.07
CA ASP A 95 -15.80 9.79 6.32
C ASP A 95 -16.19 10.71 7.46
N LYS A 96 -15.37 10.83 8.52
CA LYS A 96 -15.56 11.85 9.57
C LYS A 96 -15.41 13.27 9.02
N ASN A 97 -14.47 13.50 8.09
CA ASN A 97 -14.25 14.81 7.46
C ASN A 97 -15.25 15.09 6.33
N ARG A 98 -15.83 14.08 5.65
CA ARG A 98 -16.90 14.23 4.65
C ARG A 98 -18.23 14.67 5.25
N MET A 99 -18.48 14.44 6.53
CA MET A 99 -19.56 15.11 7.23
C MET A 99 -19.38 16.63 7.31
N LEU A 100 -18.20 17.13 6.89
CA LEU A 100 -17.83 18.56 6.82
C LEU A 100 -17.60 19.06 5.36
N GLY A 101 -18.01 18.31 4.35
CA GLY A 101 -18.15 18.72 2.96
C GLY A 101 -16.83 18.77 2.16
N ASP A 102 -16.67 17.86 1.22
CA ASP A 102 -16.05 18.22 -0.07
C ASP A 102 -16.49 17.27 -1.20
N ASN A 103 -16.93 17.85 -2.31
CA ASN A 103 -17.45 17.15 -3.48
C ASN A 103 -16.33 16.87 -4.47
N ASP A 104 -16.01 15.61 -4.72
CA ASP A 104 -15.12 15.22 -5.82
C ASP A 104 -15.94 14.88 -7.08
N ASN A 105 -15.78 15.74 -8.10
CA ASN A 105 -16.43 15.66 -9.40
C ASN A 105 -16.05 14.41 -10.19
N LYS A 106 -17.06 13.76 -10.77
CA LYS A 106 -16.93 12.68 -11.77
C LYS A 106 -16.30 13.25 -13.05
N VAL A 107 -15.18 12.68 -13.47
CA VAL A 107 -14.53 12.98 -14.76
C VAL A 107 -14.47 11.71 -15.61
N SER A 108 -14.80 11.85 -16.91
CA SER A 108 -14.92 10.81 -17.93
C SER A 108 -13.60 10.05 -18.19
N LEU A 109 -13.75 8.79 -18.59
CA LEU A 109 -12.66 7.89 -18.99
C LEU A 109 -12.19 8.25 -20.41
N GLU A 110 -11.00 8.84 -20.55
CA GLU A 110 -10.29 8.92 -21.82
C GLU A 110 -9.26 7.77 -21.90
N GLN A 111 -9.13 7.21 -23.12
CA GLN A 111 -8.19 6.16 -23.44
C GLN A 111 -6.74 6.64 -23.25
N ILE A 112 -5.91 5.80 -22.64
CA ILE A 112 -4.52 6.11 -22.30
C ILE A 112 -3.65 5.90 -23.55
N ASP A 113 -3.02 6.97 -24.04
CA ASP A 113 -2.06 6.94 -25.14
C ASP A 113 -0.71 6.33 -24.67
N SER A 114 -0.09 5.46 -25.49
CA SER A 114 1.16 4.78 -25.16
C SER A 114 2.34 5.73 -24.93
N ALA A 115 2.34 6.89 -25.59
CA ALA A 115 3.35 7.95 -25.45
C ALA A 115 3.40 8.56 -24.03
N GLU A 116 2.27 8.59 -23.32
CA GLU A 116 2.20 9.08 -21.94
C GLU A 116 2.82 8.10 -20.93
N HIS A 117 2.78 6.81 -21.24
CA HIS A 117 3.43 5.80 -20.40
C HIS A 117 4.95 5.93 -20.43
N ASP A 118 5.52 6.18 -21.63
CA ASP A 118 6.97 6.34 -21.81
C ASP A 118 7.51 7.62 -21.16
N MET A 119 6.71 8.67 -21.06
CA MET A 119 7.12 9.92 -20.42
C MET A 119 7.23 9.76 -18.90
N VAL A 120 6.30 9.06 -18.26
CA VAL A 120 6.38 8.76 -16.82
C VAL A 120 7.59 7.87 -16.50
N ASN A 121 7.96 6.97 -17.40
CA ASN A 121 9.13 6.11 -17.26
C ASN A 121 10.47 6.88 -17.34
N ARG A 122 10.50 8.10 -17.90
CA ARG A 122 11.68 8.98 -17.95
C ARG A 122 11.85 9.83 -16.70
N ILE A 123 10.81 9.96 -15.87
CA ILE A 123 10.88 10.69 -14.60
C ILE A 123 11.61 9.83 -13.58
N THR A 124 12.55 10.41 -12.84
CA THR A 124 13.25 9.65 -11.80
C THR A 124 12.28 9.19 -10.72
N TYR A 125 12.56 8.02 -10.14
CA TYR A 125 11.71 7.45 -9.09
C TYR A 125 11.52 8.41 -7.89
N GLU A 126 12.56 9.16 -7.51
CA GLU A 126 12.48 10.15 -6.44
C GLU A 126 11.55 11.32 -6.77
N GLN A 127 11.59 11.80 -8.02
CA GLN A 127 10.69 12.84 -8.50
C GLN A 127 9.24 12.36 -8.48
N LEU A 128 9.02 11.12 -8.90
CA LEU A 128 7.69 10.49 -8.90
C LEU A 128 7.12 10.38 -7.47
N LEU A 129 7.93 9.96 -6.50
CA LEU A 129 7.52 9.86 -5.10
C LEU A 129 7.11 11.23 -4.51
N LYS A 130 7.86 12.30 -4.83
CA LYS A 130 7.53 13.66 -4.41
C LYS A 130 6.19 14.13 -4.98
N GLU A 131 5.88 13.76 -6.24
CA GLU A 131 4.57 14.08 -6.83
C GLU A 131 3.43 13.30 -6.18
N PHE A 132 3.68 12.04 -5.77
CA PHE A 132 2.65 11.27 -5.06
C PHE A 132 2.26 11.90 -3.72
N ASP A 133 3.15 12.65 -3.06
CA ASP A 133 2.85 13.36 -1.81
C ASP A 133 1.79 14.48 -1.98
N ARG A 134 1.56 14.93 -3.22
CA ARG A 134 0.54 15.96 -3.55
C ARG A 134 -0.85 15.36 -3.77
N PHE A 135 -0.97 14.05 -3.87
CA PHE A 135 -2.24 13.38 -4.06
C PHE A 135 -2.91 13.07 -2.72
N ASN A 136 -4.24 12.89 -2.76
CA ASN A 136 -4.91 12.38 -1.58
C ASN A 136 -4.35 10.98 -1.21
N PRO A 137 -4.43 10.58 0.05
CA PRO A 137 -3.78 9.35 0.54
C PRO A 137 -4.18 8.09 -0.23
N VAL A 138 -5.45 7.98 -0.67
CA VAL A 138 -5.93 6.81 -1.43
C VAL A 138 -5.31 6.75 -2.82
N HIS A 139 -5.25 7.90 -3.54
CA HIS A 139 -4.62 7.99 -4.86
C HIS A 139 -3.12 7.71 -4.79
N LYS A 140 -2.43 8.30 -3.80
CA LYS A 140 -1.02 8.03 -3.53
C LYS A 140 -0.77 6.54 -3.35
N GLN A 141 -1.60 5.87 -2.55
CA GLN A 141 -1.43 4.45 -2.28
C GLN A 141 -1.63 3.59 -3.53
N ILE A 142 -2.64 3.89 -4.35
CA ILE A 142 -2.85 3.19 -5.62
C ILE A 142 -1.63 3.34 -6.53
N CYS A 143 -1.05 4.55 -6.60
CA CYS A 143 0.17 4.80 -7.36
C CYS A 143 1.37 4.01 -6.81
N LEU A 144 1.56 3.98 -5.50
CA LEU A 144 2.66 3.21 -4.89
C LEU A 144 2.52 1.70 -5.13
N LEU A 145 1.31 1.15 -4.98
CA LEU A 145 1.05 -0.26 -5.27
C LEU A 145 1.32 -0.60 -6.74
N PHE A 146 0.99 0.31 -7.67
CA PHE A 146 1.18 0.11 -9.10
C PHE A 146 2.65 0.30 -9.53
N TYR A 147 3.25 1.46 -9.20
CA TYR A 147 4.59 1.82 -9.70
C TYR A 147 5.74 1.31 -8.83
N GLN A 148 5.54 1.16 -7.52
CA GLN A 148 6.58 0.70 -6.60
C GLN A 148 6.53 -0.81 -6.38
N ASP A 149 5.31 -1.34 -6.13
CA ASP A 149 5.12 -2.75 -5.79
C ASP A 149 4.82 -3.61 -7.03
N ASN A 150 4.71 -3.00 -8.22
CA ASN A 150 4.41 -3.65 -9.50
C ASN A 150 3.15 -4.53 -9.48
N LEU A 151 2.15 -4.15 -8.67
CA LEU A 151 0.87 -4.86 -8.64
C LEU A 151 0.03 -4.53 -9.88
N THR A 152 -0.62 -5.55 -10.42
CA THR A 152 -1.61 -5.34 -11.49
C THR A 152 -2.87 -4.64 -10.96
N VAL A 153 -3.63 -4.00 -11.86
CA VAL A 153 -4.91 -3.35 -11.50
C VAL A 153 -5.84 -4.33 -10.78
N ASP A 154 -5.89 -5.60 -11.19
CA ASP A 154 -6.75 -6.61 -10.56
C ASP A 154 -6.26 -6.99 -9.16
N GLN A 155 -4.95 -7.08 -8.95
CA GLN A 155 -4.37 -7.28 -7.63
C GLN A 155 -4.67 -6.10 -6.71
N ILE A 156 -4.49 -4.86 -7.19
CA ILE A 156 -4.82 -3.64 -6.46
C ILE A 156 -6.32 -3.60 -6.13
N SER A 157 -7.18 -3.91 -7.10
CA SER A 157 -8.64 -4.00 -6.94
C SER A 157 -9.02 -4.95 -5.79
N LYS A 158 -8.46 -6.16 -5.78
CA LYS A 158 -8.66 -7.14 -4.71
C LYS A 158 -8.06 -6.67 -3.38
N THR A 159 -6.86 -6.06 -3.41
CA THR A 159 -6.16 -5.57 -2.22
C THR A 159 -6.93 -4.45 -1.53
N LEU A 160 -7.53 -3.53 -2.29
CA LEU A 160 -8.17 -2.34 -1.75
C LEU A 160 -9.71 -2.47 -1.66
N ASN A 161 -10.26 -3.58 -2.14
CA ASN A 161 -11.69 -3.79 -2.28
C ASN A 161 -12.37 -2.64 -3.05
N MET A 162 -11.77 -2.26 -4.19
CA MET A 162 -12.22 -1.21 -5.10
C MET A 162 -12.43 -1.81 -6.49
N SER A 163 -13.34 -1.22 -7.31
CA SER A 163 -13.51 -1.71 -8.68
C SER A 163 -12.28 -1.46 -9.54
N SER A 164 -11.95 -2.37 -10.47
CA SER A 164 -10.85 -2.20 -11.43
C SER A 164 -11.02 -0.93 -12.26
N GLY A 165 -12.25 -0.53 -12.59
CA GLY A 165 -12.56 0.72 -13.28
C GLY A 165 -12.17 1.95 -12.45
N THR A 166 -12.44 1.94 -11.14
CA THR A 166 -12.03 3.01 -10.23
C THR A 166 -10.50 3.11 -10.16
N ILE A 167 -9.78 1.97 -10.04
CA ILE A 167 -8.31 1.95 -10.02
C ILE A 167 -7.74 2.53 -11.32
N LYS A 168 -8.23 2.06 -12.48
CA LYS A 168 -7.80 2.57 -13.80
C LYS A 168 -8.03 4.08 -13.92
N SER A 169 -9.20 4.58 -13.53
CA SER A 169 -9.53 5.99 -13.55
C SER A 169 -8.60 6.84 -12.65
N ILE A 170 -8.26 6.36 -11.46
CA ILE A 170 -7.33 7.03 -10.56
C ILE A 170 -5.92 7.05 -11.15
N LEU A 171 -5.42 5.92 -11.66
CA LEU A 171 -4.10 5.85 -12.29
C LEU A 171 -4.00 6.77 -13.51
N SER A 172 -5.03 6.84 -14.35
CA SER A 172 -5.08 7.73 -15.50
C SER A 172 -5.02 9.20 -15.07
N ARG A 173 -5.88 9.62 -14.15
CA ARG A 173 -5.91 11.02 -13.66
C ARG A 173 -4.62 11.44 -12.96
N THR A 174 -4.03 10.56 -12.15
CA THR A 174 -2.76 10.86 -11.47
C THR A 174 -1.62 10.96 -12.47
N ARG A 175 -1.58 10.09 -13.50
CA ARG A 175 -0.60 10.16 -14.59
C ARG A 175 -0.70 11.48 -15.35
N ALA A 176 -1.91 11.90 -15.75
CA ALA A 176 -2.12 13.15 -16.45
C ALA A 176 -1.65 14.37 -15.62
N LYS A 177 -1.90 14.38 -14.31
CA LYS A 177 -1.42 15.44 -13.41
C LYS A 177 0.12 15.47 -13.34
N ILE A 178 0.77 14.31 -13.23
CA ILE A 178 2.24 14.18 -13.21
C ILE A 178 2.82 14.74 -14.53
N ILE A 179 2.32 14.26 -15.67
CA ILE A 179 2.79 14.71 -17.00
C ILE A 179 2.63 16.22 -17.16
N LYS A 180 1.49 16.76 -16.74
CA LYS A 180 1.25 18.22 -16.81
C LYS A 180 2.28 19.00 -15.98
N HIS A 181 2.66 18.49 -14.82
CA HIS A 181 3.64 19.15 -13.94
C HIS A 181 5.06 19.13 -14.53
N PHE A 182 5.46 18.05 -15.19
CA PHE A 182 6.80 17.93 -15.79
C PHE A 182 6.90 18.48 -17.23
N LYS A 183 5.79 18.93 -17.83
CA LYS A 183 5.79 19.65 -19.12
C LYS A 183 5.91 21.17 -18.98
N GLN A 184 5.80 21.69 -17.75
CA GLN A 184 6.03 23.10 -17.41
C GLN A 184 7.49 23.34 -17.02
#